data_a09a18b6eae044dfa1180d64aa660b59
#
_entry.id   a09a18b6eae044dfa1180d64aa660b59
#
_cell.length_a   1.000
_cell.length_b   1.000
_cell.length_c   1.000
_cell.angle_alpha   90.00
_cell.angle_beta   90.00
_cell.angle_gamma   90.00
#
_symmetry.space_group_name_H-M   'P 1'
#
loop_
_entity.id
_entity.type
_entity.pdbx_description
1 polymer ?
#
loop_
_entity_poly.entity_id
_entity_poly.type
_entity_poly.pdbx_seq_one_letter_code
_entity_poly.pdbx_strand_id
1 'polypeptide(L)'
;MLPLPISALRAASPALSNPLNRGRAVPLTYDQFRYAFANAVSEDEAHELYDTFAVPTPAEPLFQAAGANLNPWTEAKVDTRNPERGPLLILDGELDNTVPWSIANASYKQQAKNHGVTEIQKVAGRGHALTIDSGWREVAQISLAFVQRYLPSSANVAMPIQADAEGSSLRSPETADRKA
;
A
#
# COMPACT_ATOMS: atom_id res chain seq x y z
N MET A 1 15.06 -13.75 -9.17
CA MET A 1 14.92 -12.61 -10.10
C MET A 1 13.43 -12.42 -10.35
N LEU A 2 12.92 -11.21 -10.20
CA LEU A 2 11.52 -10.90 -10.53
C LEU A 2 11.39 -10.71 -12.05
N PRO A 3 10.29 -11.14 -12.66
CA PRO A 3 10.03 -10.86 -14.07
C PRO A 3 9.86 -9.36 -14.31
N LEU A 4 10.17 -8.92 -15.52
CA LEU A 4 9.97 -7.55 -15.98
C LEU A 4 8.96 -7.54 -17.13
N PRO A 5 7.66 -7.65 -16.87
CA PRO A 5 6.64 -7.66 -17.91
C PRO A 5 6.51 -6.30 -18.59
N ILE A 6 6.09 -6.34 -19.85
CA ILE A 6 5.99 -5.14 -20.71
C ILE A 6 5.04 -4.09 -20.09
N SER A 7 3.95 -4.54 -19.46
CA SER A 7 2.99 -3.63 -18.81
C SER A 7 3.66 -2.83 -17.68
N ALA A 8 4.44 -3.49 -16.82
CA ALA A 8 5.16 -2.84 -15.74
C ALA A 8 6.24 -1.87 -16.25
N LEU A 9 6.97 -2.25 -17.31
CA LEU A 9 7.94 -1.37 -17.96
C LEU A 9 7.25 -0.12 -18.54
N ARG A 10 6.10 -0.29 -19.18
CA ARG A 10 5.30 0.82 -19.69
C ARG A 10 4.80 1.73 -18.56
N ALA A 11 4.29 1.16 -17.47
CA ALA A 11 3.84 1.93 -16.30
C ALA A 11 4.98 2.75 -15.66
N ALA A 12 6.21 2.19 -15.59
CA ALA A 12 7.37 2.85 -15.04
C ALA A 12 8.08 3.80 -16.03
N SER A 13 7.75 3.75 -17.32
CA SER A 13 8.46 4.49 -18.37
C SER A 13 8.47 6.01 -18.19
N PRO A 14 7.44 6.68 -17.63
CA PRO A 14 7.50 8.12 -17.39
C PRO A 14 8.69 8.54 -16.52
N ALA A 15 9.03 7.72 -15.53
CA ALA A 15 10.19 7.97 -14.68
C ALA A 15 11.50 7.45 -15.31
N LEU A 16 11.53 6.21 -15.81
CA LEU A 16 12.76 5.52 -16.20
C LEU A 16 13.29 5.89 -17.58
N SER A 17 12.50 6.50 -18.47
CA SER A 17 12.89 6.85 -19.83
C SER A 17 14.00 7.91 -19.90
N ASN A 18 14.15 8.74 -18.87
CA ASN A 18 15.18 9.77 -18.80
C ASN A 18 16.03 9.62 -17.53
N PRO A 19 17.32 9.29 -17.63
CA PRO A 19 18.21 9.17 -16.46
C PRO A 19 18.27 10.40 -15.56
N LEU A 20 18.01 11.61 -16.11
CA LEU A 20 17.98 12.86 -15.35
C LEU A 20 16.78 12.93 -14.39
N ASN A 21 15.78 12.07 -14.56
CA ASN A 21 14.66 11.98 -13.63
C ASN A 21 15.04 11.36 -12.29
N ARG A 22 16.19 10.68 -12.19
CA ARG A 22 16.62 10.00 -10.98
C ARG A 22 16.56 10.87 -9.72
N GLY A 23 17.02 12.12 -9.81
CA GLY A 23 16.98 13.08 -8.69
C GLY A 23 15.79 14.02 -8.70
N ARG A 24 14.71 13.72 -9.41
CA ARG A 24 13.56 14.61 -9.60
C ARG A 24 12.26 13.94 -9.23
N ALA A 25 11.26 14.76 -8.90
CA ALA A 25 9.87 14.34 -8.86
C ALA A 25 9.29 14.38 -10.28
N VAL A 26 8.63 13.30 -10.68
CA VAL A 26 8.06 13.12 -12.02
C VAL A 26 6.54 13.06 -11.89
N PRO A 27 5.79 14.01 -12.49
CA PRO A 27 4.35 13.91 -12.58
C PRO A 27 3.96 12.91 -13.67
N LEU A 28 2.83 12.25 -13.48
CA LEU A 28 2.18 11.46 -14.52
C LEU A 28 1.16 12.33 -15.26
N THR A 29 1.02 12.16 -16.57
CA THR A 29 -0.16 12.64 -17.29
C THR A 29 -1.36 11.78 -16.92
N TYR A 30 -2.58 12.26 -17.22
CA TYR A 30 -3.81 11.50 -17.02
C TYR A 30 -3.73 10.11 -17.69
N ASP A 31 -3.35 10.06 -18.96
CA ASP A 31 -3.25 8.78 -19.70
C ASP A 31 -2.25 7.80 -19.07
N GLN A 32 -1.13 8.31 -18.55
CA GLN A 32 -0.13 7.51 -17.86
C GLN A 32 -0.66 6.97 -16.53
N PHE A 33 -1.34 7.81 -15.76
CA PHE A 33 -1.99 7.44 -14.50
C PHE A 33 -3.13 6.43 -14.76
N ARG A 34 -4.00 6.73 -15.73
CA ARG A 34 -5.08 5.84 -16.15
C ARG A 34 -4.56 4.44 -16.48
N TYR A 35 -3.51 4.37 -17.29
CA TYR A 35 -2.89 3.08 -17.65
C TYR A 35 -2.31 2.34 -16.45
N ALA A 36 -1.57 3.04 -15.58
CA ALA A 36 -0.80 2.42 -14.51
C ALA A 36 -1.65 2.08 -13.28
N PHE A 37 -2.63 2.92 -12.93
CA PHE A 37 -3.35 2.86 -11.67
C PHE A 37 -4.86 2.65 -11.83
N ALA A 38 -5.49 3.30 -12.81
CA ALA A 38 -6.95 3.45 -12.90
C ALA A 38 -7.56 2.77 -14.13
N ASN A 39 -6.89 1.75 -14.71
CA ASN A 39 -7.32 1.08 -15.94
C ASN A 39 -8.55 0.18 -15.75
N ALA A 40 -8.92 -0.17 -14.54
CA ALA A 40 -10.01 -1.10 -14.21
C ALA A 40 -11.23 -0.41 -13.57
N VAL A 41 -11.28 0.91 -13.55
CA VAL A 41 -12.42 1.70 -13.05
C VAL A 41 -13.08 2.49 -14.19
N SER A 42 -14.25 3.10 -13.91
CA SER A 42 -14.93 3.98 -14.88
C SER A 42 -14.06 5.20 -15.23
N GLU A 43 -14.40 5.89 -16.32
CA GLU A 43 -13.68 7.10 -16.73
C GLU A 43 -13.82 8.21 -15.70
N ASP A 44 -15.04 8.40 -15.17
CA ASP A 44 -15.32 9.44 -14.15
C ASP A 44 -14.51 9.16 -12.87
N GLU A 45 -14.51 7.92 -12.40
CA GLU A 45 -13.70 7.53 -11.23
C GLU A 45 -12.20 7.66 -11.50
N ALA A 46 -11.73 7.36 -12.71
CA ALA A 46 -10.32 7.52 -13.06
C ALA A 46 -9.89 8.99 -13.02
N HIS A 47 -10.75 9.92 -13.45
CA HIS A 47 -10.50 11.35 -13.30
C HIS A 47 -10.46 11.80 -11.84
N GLU A 48 -11.42 11.34 -11.03
CA GLU A 48 -11.44 11.64 -9.59
C GLU A 48 -10.18 11.15 -8.87
N LEU A 49 -9.76 9.91 -9.17
CA LEU A 49 -8.53 9.34 -8.63
C LEU A 49 -7.28 10.11 -9.08
N TYR A 50 -7.25 10.54 -10.35
CA TYR A 50 -6.14 11.35 -10.88
C TYR A 50 -6.05 12.70 -10.17
N ASP A 51 -7.15 13.42 -10.07
CA ASP A 51 -7.19 14.73 -9.44
C ASP A 51 -6.85 14.69 -7.94
N THR A 52 -7.19 13.58 -7.29
CA THR A 52 -6.97 13.41 -5.85
C THR A 52 -5.57 12.88 -5.51
N PHE A 53 -5.04 11.93 -6.29
CA PHE A 53 -3.85 11.15 -5.90
C PHE A 53 -2.64 11.31 -6.82
N ALA A 54 -2.78 11.89 -8.01
CA ALA A 54 -1.65 12.02 -8.94
C ALA A 54 -0.73 13.18 -8.55
N VAL A 55 0.11 12.95 -7.56
CA VAL A 55 1.14 13.92 -7.14
C VAL A 55 2.50 13.59 -7.77
N PRO A 56 3.35 14.60 -8.08
CA PRO A 56 4.72 14.35 -8.54
C PRO A 56 5.48 13.50 -7.54
N THR A 57 6.02 12.36 -8.00
CA THR A 57 6.66 11.36 -7.14
C THR A 57 8.14 11.25 -7.44
N PRO A 58 9.03 11.13 -6.41
CA PRO A 58 10.45 10.91 -6.64
C PRO A 58 10.69 9.66 -7.48
N ALA A 59 11.51 9.79 -8.55
CA ALA A 59 11.81 8.66 -9.43
C ALA A 59 12.91 7.74 -8.89
N GLU A 60 13.72 8.19 -7.93
CA GLU A 60 14.85 7.43 -7.36
C GLU A 60 14.49 6.00 -6.93
N PRO A 61 13.37 5.74 -6.20
CA PRO A 61 13.01 4.37 -5.82
C PRO A 61 12.78 3.44 -7.02
N LEU A 62 12.25 3.97 -8.14
CA LEU A 62 12.06 3.18 -9.36
C LEU A 62 13.39 2.83 -10.03
N PHE A 63 14.36 3.76 -10.06
CA PHE A 63 15.71 3.48 -10.54
C PHE A 63 16.42 2.45 -9.67
N GLN A 64 16.28 2.53 -8.34
CA GLN A 64 16.85 1.55 -7.41
C GLN A 64 16.20 0.17 -7.62
N ALA A 65 14.89 0.09 -7.75
CA ALA A 65 14.18 -1.16 -8.01
C ALA A 65 14.56 -1.78 -9.36
N ALA A 66 14.66 -0.97 -10.41
CA ALA A 66 15.09 -1.43 -11.75
C ALA A 66 16.51 -1.97 -11.73
N GLY A 67 17.43 -1.33 -10.98
CA GLY A 67 18.83 -1.75 -10.84
C GLY A 67 19.04 -2.88 -9.83
N ALA A 68 18.09 -3.19 -8.96
CA ALA A 68 18.26 -4.10 -7.84
C ALA A 68 18.68 -5.52 -8.26
N ASN A 69 18.19 -6.02 -9.38
CA ASN A 69 18.55 -7.35 -9.90
C ASN A 69 20.00 -7.44 -10.42
N LEU A 70 20.64 -6.30 -10.69
CA LEU A 70 22.01 -6.21 -11.22
C LEU A 70 23.02 -5.85 -10.13
N ASN A 71 22.55 -5.41 -8.95
CA ASN A 71 23.39 -5.00 -7.84
C ASN A 71 23.29 -6.02 -6.68
N PRO A 72 24.33 -6.85 -6.44
CA PRO A 72 24.32 -7.83 -5.34
C PRO A 72 24.35 -7.18 -3.94
N TRP A 73 24.74 -5.91 -3.85
CA TRP A 73 24.75 -5.12 -2.60
C TRP A 73 23.58 -4.17 -2.48
N THR A 74 22.50 -4.41 -3.22
CA THR A 74 21.31 -3.56 -3.17
C THR A 74 20.66 -3.57 -1.79
N GLU A 75 20.30 -2.39 -1.30
CA GLU A 75 19.48 -2.23 -0.08
C GLU A 75 18.03 -2.73 -0.25
N ALA A 76 17.59 -2.90 -1.50
CA ALA A 76 16.28 -3.49 -1.82
C ALA A 76 16.23 -5.02 -1.60
N LYS A 77 17.32 -5.64 -1.10
CA LYS A 77 17.34 -7.06 -0.79
C LYS A 77 16.48 -7.38 0.43
N VAL A 78 15.50 -8.25 0.24
CA VAL A 78 14.62 -8.72 1.32
C VAL A 78 15.07 -10.11 1.77
N ASP A 79 15.19 -10.33 3.08
CA ASP A 79 15.35 -11.66 3.64
C ASP A 79 14.03 -12.42 3.65
N THR A 80 13.79 -13.15 2.57
CA THR A 80 12.58 -13.96 2.40
C THR A 80 12.56 -15.22 3.28
N ARG A 81 13.65 -15.50 4.01
CA ARG A 81 13.79 -16.67 4.91
C ARG A 81 13.78 -16.29 6.38
N ASN A 82 13.59 -15.02 6.71
CA ASN A 82 13.50 -14.59 8.11
C ASN A 82 12.48 -15.45 8.89
N PRO A 83 12.89 -16.24 9.88
CA PRO A 83 12.01 -17.16 10.60
C PRO A 83 11.01 -16.41 11.50
N GLU A 84 11.31 -15.18 11.86
CA GLU A 84 10.46 -14.34 12.71
C GLU A 84 9.40 -13.56 11.92
N ARG A 85 9.36 -13.74 10.59
CA ARG A 85 8.32 -13.11 9.76
C ARG A 85 6.95 -13.68 10.11
N GLY A 86 6.02 -12.80 10.44
CA GLY A 86 4.60 -13.15 10.63
C GLY A 86 3.92 -13.69 9.35
N PRO A 87 2.66 -14.10 9.45
CA PRO A 87 1.84 -14.46 8.29
C PRO A 87 1.83 -13.35 7.24
N LEU A 88 1.89 -13.73 5.96
CA LEU A 88 1.93 -12.82 4.82
C LEU A 88 0.80 -13.15 3.84
N LEU A 89 -0.01 -12.15 3.52
CA LEU A 89 -0.96 -12.16 2.42
C LEU A 89 -0.47 -11.22 1.32
N ILE A 90 -0.43 -11.69 0.09
CA ILE A 90 -0.18 -10.90 -1.11
C ILE A 90 -1.49 -10.78 -1.86
N LEU A 91 -1.95 -9.55 -2.09
CA LEU A 91 -3.12 -9.26 -2.92
C LEU A 91 -2.67 -8.63 -4.23
N ASP A 92 -3.27 -9.07 -5.32
CA ASP A 92 -2.95 -8.61 -6.68
C ASP A 92 -4.22 -8.39 -7.49
N GLY A 93 -4.31 -7.24 -8.15
CA GLY A 93 -5.41 -6.97 -9.07
C GLY A 93 -5.24 -7.76 -10.37
N GLU A 94 -6.29 -8.43 -10.83
CA GLU A 94 -6.24 -9.24 -12.06
C GLU A 94 -5.77 -8.44 -13.27
N LEU A 95 -6.14 -7.15 -13.34
CA LEU A 95 -5.86 -6.24 -14.45
C LEU A 95 -4.73 -5.25 -14.12
N ASP A 96 -3.93 -5.52 -13.09
CA ASP A 96 -2.85 -4.64 -12.66
C ASP A 96 -1.74 -4.55 -13.73
N ASN A 97 -1.54 -3.34 -14.26
CA ASN A 97 -0.49 -3.05 -15.24
C ASN A 97 0.85 -2.70 -14.60
N THR A 98 0.85 -2.22 -13.36
CA THR A 98 2.05 -1.77 -12.63
C THR A 98 2.77 -2.93 -11.96
N VAL A 99 2.01 -3.77 -11.24
CA VAL A 99 2.52 -4.98 -10.61
C VAL A 99 1.67 -6.18 -11.08
N PRO A 100 1.77 -6.61 -12.33
CA PRO A 100 0.94 -7.69 -12.84
C PRO A 100 1.22 -9.03 -12.16
N TRP A 101 0.26 -9.95 -12.25
CA TRP A 101 0.29 -11.27 -11.61
C TRP A 101 1.63 -12.00 -11.70
N SER A 102 2.36 -11.85 -12.79
CA SER A 102 3.67 -12.49 -12.95
C SER A 102 4.69 -12.02 -11.91
N ILE A 103 4.64 -10.74 -11.51
CA ILE A 103 5.50 -10.16 -10.45
C ILE A 103 4.99 -10.62 -9.08
N ALA A 104 3.70 -10.47 -8.79
CA ALA A 104 3.11 -10.85 -7.52
C ALA A 104 3.31 -12.35 -7.24
N ASN A 105 3.07 -13.22 -8.24
CA ASN A 105 3.28 -14.66 -8.13
C ASN A 105 4.77 -15.04 -7.99
N ALA A 106 5.68 -14.32 -8.63
CA ALA A 106 7.12 -14.55 -8.44
C ALA A 106 7.56 -14.15 -7.02
N SER A 107 7.03 -13.06 -6.48
CA SER A 107 7.22 -12.65 -5.09
C SER A 107 6.67 -13.71 -4.12
N TYR A 108 5.44 -14.16 -4.35
CA TYR A 108 4.83 -15.26 -3.59
C TYR A 108 5.73 -16.51 -3.57
N LYS A 109 6.21 -16.97 -4.73
CA LYS A 109 7.08 -18.16 -4.83
C LYS A 109 8.40 -18.00 -4.06
N GLN A 110 8.91 -16.78 -3.91
CA GLN A 110 10.08 -16.50 -3.08
C GLN A 110 9.74 -16.56 -1.60
N GLN A 111 8.66 -15.91 -1.20
CA GLN A 111 8.18 -15.84 0.17
C GLN A 111 7.66 -17.17 0.70
N ALA A 112 7.07 -18.02 -0.15
CA ALA A 112 6.57 -19.34 0.19
C ALA A 112 7.69 -20.37 0.53
N LYS A 113 8.96 -19.99 0.35
CA LYS A 113 10.11 -20.76 0.86
C LYS A 113 10.36 -20.56 2.36
N ASN A 114 9.68 -19.61 2.96
CA ASN A 114 9.67 -19.41 4.41
C ASN A 114 8.77 -20.46 5.07
N HIS A 115 9.09 -20.83 6.32
CA HIS A 115 8.25 -21.74 7.11
C HIS A 115 6.94 -21.10 7.58
N GLY A 116 6.87 -19.76 7.63
CA GLY A 116 5.68 -19.01 7.99
C GLY A 116 4.62 -19.04 6.90
N VAL A 117 3.38 -18.81 7.29
CA VAL A 117 2.25 -18.76 6.36
C VAL A 117 2.48 -17.70 5.27
N THR A 118 2.26 -18.09 4.03
CA THR A 118 2.29 -17.20 2.87
C THR A 118 1.13 -17.54 1.96
N GLU A 119 0.27 -16.59 1.72
CA GLU A 119 -0.89 -16.71 0.84
C GLU A 119 -0.84 -15.65 -0.25
N ILE A 120 -1.44 -15.96 -1.39
CA ILE A 120 -1.63 -15.03 -2.48
C ILE A 120 -3.06 -15.13 -3.00
N GLN A 121 -3.69 -14.00 -3.23
CA GLN A 121 -5.02 -13.93 -3.81
C GLN A 121 -5.06 -12.90 -4.94
N LYS A 122 -5.66 -13.30 -6.06
CA LYS A 122 -5.98 -12.42 -7.17
C LYS A 122 -7.38 -11.85 -6.96
N VAL A 123 -7.52 -10.53 -7.08
CA VAL A 123 -8.80 -9.84 -6.98
C VAL A 123 -9.32 -9.59 -8.40
N ALA A 124 -10.42 -10.26 -8.75
CA ALA A 124 -10.95 -10.26 -10.10
C ALA A 124 -11.42 -8.86 -10.54
N GLY A 125 -11.16 -8.52 -11.81
CA GLY A 125 -11.60 -7.27 -12.42
C GLY A 125 -10.98 -6.00 -11.86
N ARG A 126 -9.95 -6.10 -10.98
CA ARG A 126 -9.35 -4.94 -10.32
C ARG A 126 -7.97 -4.61 -10.90
N GLY A 127 -7.63 -3.31 -10.92
CA GLY A 127 -6.33 -2.78 -11.31
C GLY A 127 -5.39 -2.55 -10.13
N HIS A 128 -4.46 -1.61 -10.28
CA HIS A 128 -3.46 -1.28 -9.25
C HIS A 128 -4.02 -0.49 -8.07
N ALA A 129 -5.10 0.27 -8.26
CA ALA A 129 -5.67 1.17 -7.25
C ALA A 129 -6.49 0.45 -6.16
N LEU A 130 -6.16 -0.80 -5.82
CA LEU A 130 -6.90 -1.70 -4.93
C LEU A 130 -7.37 -1.08 -3.62
N THR A 131 -6.61 -0.14 -3.07
CA THR A 131 -6.85 0.45 -1.74
C THR A 131 -7.51 1.81 -1.78
N ILE A 132 -7.63 2.43 -2.96
CA ILE A 132 -8.14 3.79 -3.11
C ILE A 132 -9.32 3.90 -4.07
N ASP A 133 -9.58 2.89 -4.92
CA ASP A 133 -10.72 2.88 -5.83
C ASP A 133 -12.03 2.51 -5.10
N SER A 134 -13.17 2.66 -5.76
CA SER A 134 -14.52 2.42 -5.19
C SER A 134 -14.71 1.00 -4.61
N GLY A 135 -13.93 0.02 -5.04
CA GLY A 135 -13.98 -1.36 -4.55
C GLY A 135 -13.05 -1.67 -3.38
N TRP A 136 -12.37 -0.69 -2.78
CA TRP A 136 -11.41 -0.91 -1.69
C TRP A 136 -11.94 -1.73 -0.50
N ARG A 137 -13.27 -1.69 -0.27
CA ARG A 137 -13.91 -2.43 0.83
C ARG A 137 -13.76 -3.94 0.70
N GLU A 138 -13.82 -4.48 -0.53
CA GLU A 138 -13.58 -5.90 -0.80
C GLU A 138 -12.16 -6.28 -0.37
N VAL A 139 -11.17 -5.49 -0.76
CA VAL A 139 -9.76 -5.70 -0.41
C VAL A 139 -9.55 -5.61 1.09
N ALA A 140 -10.19 -4.64 1.75
CA ALA A 140 -10.16 -4.50 3.19
C ALA A 140 -10.78 -5.71 3.91
N GLN A 141 -11.89 -6.25 3.43
CA GLN A 141 -12.54 -7.45 3.99
C GLN A 141 -11.66 -8.70 3.85
N ILE A 142 -11.05 -8.90 2.67
CA ILE A 142 -10.11 -10.01 2.45
C ILE A 142 -8.93 -9.90 3.42
N SER A 143 -8.36 -8.70 3.55
CA SER A 143 -7.23 -8.43 4.44
C SER A 143 -7.61 -8.65 5.91
N LEU A 144 -8.77 -8.16 6.34
CA LEU A 144 -9.28 -8.33 7.69
C LEU A 144 -9.52 -9.80 8.02
N ALA A 145 -10.16 -10.55 7.12
CA ALA A 145 -10.39 -11.98 7.29
C ALA A 145 -9.07 -12.77 7.41
N PHE A 146 -8.04 -12.37 6.66
CA PHE A 146 -6.71 -12.94 6.81
C PHE A 146 -6.13 -12.65 8.19
N VAL A 147 -6.10 -11.38 8.62
CA VAL A 147 -5.53 -10.96 9.90
C VAL A 147 -6.24 -11.64 11.08
N GLN A 148 -7.57 -11.73 11.06
CA GLN A 148 -8.38 -12.35 12.12
C GLN A 148 -8.01 -13.81 12.38
N ARG A 149 -7.52 -14.55 11.39
CA ARG A 149 -7.08 -15.95 11.56
C ARG A 149 -5.85 -16.10 12.47
N TYR A 150 -5.08 -15.03 12.63
CA TYR A 150 -3.81 -15.03 13.37
C TYR A 150 -3.82 -14.13 14.62
N LEU A 151 -4.93 -13.46 14.87
CA LEU A 151 -5.09 -12.74 16.14
C LEU A 151 -5.42 -13.75 17.27
N PRO A 152 -4.91 -13.53 18.49
CA PRO A 152 -5.36 -14.27 19.65
C PRO A 152 -6.87 -14.13 19.79
N SER A 153 -7.57 -15.24 20.05
CA SER A 153 -9.00 -15.20 20.30
C SER A 153 -9.29 -14.20 21.41
N SER A 154 -10.18 -13.23 21.16
CA SER A 154 -10.49 -12.10 22.06
C SER A 154 -11.10 -12.51 23.40
N ALA A 155 -11.21 -13.81 23.71
CA ALA A 155 -11.65 -14.31 25.00
C ALA A 155 -10.70 -13.95 26.17
N ASN A 156 -9.49 -13.45 25.91
CA ASN A 156 -8.49 -13.11 26.94
C ASN A 156 -7.99 -11.66 26.94
N VAL A 157 -8.56 -10.78 26.13
CA VAL A 157 -8.25 -9.33 26.19
C VAL A 157 -9.48 -8.61 26.75
N ALA A 158 -9.78 -8.87 28.02
CA ALA A 158 -10.53 -7.93 28.81
C ALA A 158 -9.61 -6.73 29.08
N MET A 159 -9.66 -5.72 28.23
CA MET A 159 -9.14 -4.40 28.59
C MET A 159 -10.00 -3.88 29.74
N PRO A 160 -9.42 -3.57 30.92
CA PRO A 160 -10.15 -2.83 31.92
C PRO A 160 -10.42 -1.43 31.34
N ILE A 161 -11.66 -1.15 31.00
CA ILE A 161 -12.12 0.23 30.84
C ILE A 161 -12.04 0.84 32.21
N GLN A 162 -10.97 1.56 32.50
CA GLN A 162 -10.97 2.49 33.63
C GLN A 162 -11.96 3.60 33.30
N ALA A 163 -13.11 3.52 33.89
CA ALA A 163 -14.05 4.61 33.97
C ALA A 163 -13.45 5.63 34.94
N ASP A 164 -12.77 6.63 34.43
CA ASP A 164 -12.45 7.83 35.19
C ASP A 164 -13.72 8.64 35.35
N ALA A 165 -14.50 8.24 36.36
CA ALA A 165 -15.57 9.03 36.90
C ALA A 165 -15.05 9.71 38.16
N GLU A 166 -14.44 10.87 38.01
CA GLU A 166 -14.39 11.83 39.12
C GLU A 166 -14.58 13.25 38.58
N GLY A 167 -15.64 13.82 39.08
CA GLY A 167 -16.12 15.14 38.80
C GLY A 167 -15.11 16.23 39.19
N SER A 168 -14.82 17.10 38.28
CA SER A 168 -14.28 18.41 38.56
C SER A 168 -15.41 19.44 38.55
N SER A 169 -15.85 19.77 39.73
CA SER A 169 -16.69 20.92 40.07
C SER A 169 -16.09 22.20 39.49
N LEU A 170 -16.76 22.78 38.53
CA LEU A 170 -16.50 24.15 38.05
C LEU A 170 -16.89 25.14 39.14
N ARG A 171 -15.89 25.68 39.85
CA ARG A 171 -16.08 26.91 40.61
C ARG A 171 -15.96 28.09 39.66
N SER A 172 -17.04 28.87 39.58
CA SER A 172 -17.09 30.18 38.94
C SER A 172 -16.22 31.18 39.71
N PRO A 173 -15.44 32.05 39.07
CA PRO A 173 -14.77 33.14 39.74
C PRO A 173 -15.76 34.28 39.97
N GLU A 174 -15.84 34.63 41.23
CA GLU A 174 -16.54 35.77 41.82
C GLU A 174 -15.95 37.09 41.33
N THR A 175 -16.81 37.98 40.87
CA THR A 175 -16.51 39.35 40.44
C THR A 175 -16.06 40.17 41.61
N ALA A 176 -14.80 40.58 41.65
CA ALA A 176 -14.32 41.60 42.57
C ALA A 176 -14.51 42.97 41.97
N ASP A 177 -15.47 43.66 42.55
CA ASP A 177 -15.72 45.12 42.41
C ASP A 177 -14.50 45.89 42.95
N ARG A 178 -13.97 46.83 42.21
CA ARG A 178 -12.96 47.79 42.71
C ARG A 178 -13.42 49.20 42.41
N LYS A 179 -13.97 49.77 43.48
CA LYS A 179 -14.01 51.25 43.67
C LYS A 179 -12.66 51.71 44.22
N ALA A 180 -12.08 52.67 43.60
CA ALA A 180 -11.46 53.96 44.02
C ALA A 180 -10.49 54.42 42.92
#